data_78f7bdc0ee6f7ac321758f4657e52bb9
#
_entry.id   78f7bdc0ee6f7ac321758f4657e52bb9
#
_cell.length_a   1.000
_cell.length_b   1.000
_cell.length_c   1.000
_cell.angle_alpha   90.00
_cell.angle_beta   90.00
_cell.angle_gamma   90.00
#
_symmetry.space_group_name_H-M   'P 1'
#
loop_
_entity.id
_entity.type
_entity.pdbx_description
1 polymer ?
#
loop_
_entity_poly.entity_id
_entity_poly.type
_entity_poly.pdbx_seq_one_letter_code
_entity_poly.pdbx_strand_id
1 'polypeptide(L)'
;MNLCQYVASTFHSNAIAKTSTMDSSSNDNNDNISPSAAADIFTPNQEGEDAQALPASWRGKPSALEPVTLYSWRVSPPAAKVRTLLRLFNINFQQIDGRMPGSKYRKVPVLLVGPGKFQINDSFAIAKALCPVLTGREMPATECELEKAITYKLMVALELQVFQSREDFLKFSGQFSKTATKDGFFAKAKRCMLTTMHACVLQRLAPNMIAKRYPDAKGGKESASDVLSLLKKFRDAAPDRKQFLSGGNQPGVLDASLFGAVAVFVECDIPFVKEMLTESGFYPTWYESIKTRLDGDVFGDNLSSSVSK
;
A
#
# COMPACT_ATOMS: atom_id res chain seq x y z
N MET A 1 -13.46 10.29 -8.04
CA MET A 1 -13.64 9.22 -7.03
C MET A 1 -14.05 9.84 -5.71
N ASN A 2 -14.96 9.18 -4.97
CA ASN A 2 -15.43 9.67 -3.67
C ASN A 2 -14.62 9.00 -2.55
N LEU A 3 -14.19 9.77 -1.54
CA LEU A 3 -13.47 9.26 -0.34
C LEU A 3 -14.22 8.07 0.31
N CYS A 4 -15.55 8.06 0.23
CA CYS A 4 -16.36 6.92 0.66
C CYS A 4 -16.06 5.62 -0.08
N GLN A 5 -15.73 5.68 -1.36
CA GLN A 5 -15.37 4.50 -2.14
C GLN A 5 -13.99 3.98 -1.71
N TYR A 6 -13.06 4.88 -1.36
CA TYR A 6 -11.76 4.50 -0.81
C TYR A 6 -11.92 3.76 0.52
N VAL A 7 -12.64 4.37 1.48
CA VAL A 7 -12.84 3.78 2.81
C VAL A 7 -13.71 2.52 2.73
N ALA A 8 -14.81 2.54 1.97
CA ALA A 8 -15.64 1.36 1.77
C ALA A 8 -14.84 0.19 1.17
N SER A 9 -13.89 0.46 0.26
CA SER A 9 -13.05 -0.58 -0.33
C SER A 9 -12.06 -1.19 0.66
N THR A 10 -11.58 -0.38 1.57
CA THR A 10 -10.68 -0.86 2.62
C THR A 10 -11.43 -1.75 3.63
N PHE A 11 -12.76 -1.57 3.78
CA PHE A 11 -13.54 -2.15 4.88
C PHE A 11 -14.66 -3.13 4.50
N HIS A 12 -15.07 -3.26 3.22
CA HIS A 12 -16.29 -4.02 2.84
C HIS A 12 -16.16 -5.55 2.73
N SER A 13 -15.03 -6.16 3.03
CA SER A 13 -14.83 -7.61 2.79
C SER A 13 -15.40 -8.56 3.87
N ASN A 14 -16.02 -8.06 4.94
CA ASN A 14 -16.43 -8.93 6.07
C ASN A 14 -17.94 -8.94 6.41
N ALA A 15 -18.83 -8.40 5.59
CA ALA A 15 -20.27 -8.33 5.93
C ALA A 15 -21.14 -9.46 5.33
N ILE A 16 -20.60 -10.34 4.48
CA ILE A 16 -21.44 -11.35 3.75
C ILE A 16 -21.21 -12.80 4.21
N ALA A 17 -20.34 -13.05 5.19
CA ALA A 17 -20.05 -14.42 5.64
C ALA A 17 -20.69 -14.83 6.98
N LYS A 18 -21.85 -14.28 7.35
CA LYS A 18 -22.61 -14.75 8.53
C LYS A 18 -24.11 -14.75 8.28
N THR A 19 -24.60 -15.62 7.41
CA THR A 19 -25.96 -16.15 7.45
C THR A 19 -25.99 -17.50 6.73
N SER A 20 -25.64 -18.57 7.43
CA SER A 20 -26.29 -19.86 7.25
C SER A 20 -25.80 -20.83 8.33
N THR A 21 -26.80 -21.37 9.01
CA THR A 21 -26.86 -22.61 9.78
C THR A 21 -26.25 -22.63 11.18
N MET A 22 -27.14 -22.37 12.16
CA MET A 22 -27.14 -23.06 13.43
C MET A 22 -27.45 -24.54 13.14
N ASP A 23 -26.54 -25.39 13.49
CA ASP A 23 -26.91 -26.72 13.97
C ASP A 23 -25.97 -27.15 15.08
N SER A 24 -26.59 -27.57 16.16
CA SER A 24 -26.06 -27.99 17.42
C SER A 24 -25.36 -29.33 17.33
N SER A 25 -24.11 -29.45 17.82
CA SER A 25 -23.73 -30.59 18.66
C SER A 25 -22.43 -30.33 19.40
N SER A 26 -22.51 -30.55 20.70
CA SER A 26 -21.42 -30.61 21.68
C SER A 26 -20.30 -31.54 21.27
N ASN A 27 -19.02 -31.11 21.45
CA ASN A 27 -18.07 -31.91 22.26
C ASN A 27 -16.79 -31.13 22.56
N ASP A 28 -16.37 -31.24 23.77
CA ASP A 28 -15.12 -30.80 24.35
C ASP A 28 -13.89 -31.30 23.59
N ASN A 29 -12.86 -30.44 23.41
CA ASN A 29 -11.50 -30.71 23.86
C ASN A 29 -10.45 -29.78 23.28
N ASN A 30 -9.63 -29.27 24.18
CA ASN A 30 -8.23 -28.87 24.06
C ASN A 30 -7.83 -27.76 23.08
N ASP A 31 -7.64 -26.61 23.71
CA ASP A 31 -6.86 -25.48 23.22
C ASP A 31 -5.40 -25.85 22.96
N ASN A 32 -5.09 -26.21 21.73
CA ASN A 32 -3.77 -26.03 21.15
C ASN A 32 -3.93 -25.12 19.92
N ILE A 33 -3.96 -23.80 20.15
CA ILE A 33 -3.88 -22.84 19.09
C ILE A 33 -2.46 -22.92 18.51
N SER A 34 -2.35 -23.63 17.40
CA SER A 34 -1.13 -23.70 16.59
C SER A 34 -0.69 -22.27 16.22
N PRO A 35 0.60 -21.93 16.28
CA PRO A 35 1.14 -20.63 15.83
C PRO A 35 0.84 -20.31 14.37
N SER A 36 0.44 -21.28 13.56
CA SER A 36 0.03 -21.14 12.16
C SER A 36 -1.27 -20.36 11.99
N ALA A 37 -2.21 -20.45 12.92
CA ALA A 37 -3.51 -19.77 12.81
C ALA A 37 -3.42 -18.24 12.98
N ALA A 38 -2.40 -17.74 13.66
CA ALA A 38 -2.18 -16.30 13.80
C ALA A 38 -1.57 -15.66 12.54
N ALA A 39 -0.79 -16.43 11.76
CA ALA A 39 -0.21 -15.97 10.50
C ALA A 39 -1.26 -15.80 9.40
N ASP A 40 -2.31 -16.61 9.39
CA ASP A 40 -3.38 -16.57 8.38
C ASP A 40 -4.33 -15.36 8.52
N ILE A 41 -4.35 -14.71 9.69
CA ILE A 41 -5.18 -13.52 9.92
C ILE A 41 -4.60 -12.29 9.18
N PHE A 42 -3.31 -12.29 8.87
CA PHE A 42 -2.58 -11.16 8.28
C PHE A 42 -2.35 -11.25 6.77
N THR A 43 -2.59 -12.37 6.14
CA THR A 43 -2.61 -12.47 4.69
C THR A 43 -3.96 -11.96 4.19
N PRO A 44 -4.06 -10.71 3.69
CA PRO A 44 -5.28 -10.32 2.98
C PRO A 44 -5.37 -11.25 1.79
N ASN A 45 -6.50 -11.91 1.63
CA ASN A 45 -6.77 -12.87 0.59
C ASN A 45 -6.22 -12.41 -0.76
N GLN A 46 -5.06 -12.96 -1.15
CA GLN A 46 -4.70 -13.15 -2.55
C GLN A 46 -5.63 -14.19 -3.19
N GLU A 47 -6.34 -14.86 -2.37
CA GLU A 47 -7.32 -15.92 -2.57
C GLU A 47 -8.59 -15.45 -3.29
N GLY A 48 -8.54 -14.35 -4.00
CA GLY A 48 -9.45 -14.21 -5.10
C GLY A 48 -9.04 -15.24 -6.15
N GLU A 49 -9.98 -16.03 -6.65
CA GLU A 49 -9.79 -17.00 -7.75
C GLU A 49 -9.07 -16.43 -8.98
N ASP A 50 -8.83 -15.15 -9.00
CA ASP A 50 -8.20 -14.34 -10.04
C ASP A 50 -6.72 -14.00 -9.76
N ALA A 51 -6.13 -14.37 -8.61
CA ALA A 51 -4.71 -14.17 -8.35
C ALA A 51 -3.89 -15.31 -8.96
N GLN A 52 -2.87 -14.96 -9.72
CA GLN A 52 -2.04 -15.92 -10.47
C GLN A 52 -0.57 -15.78 -10.08
N ALA A 53 0.14 -16.92 -10.00
CA ALA A 53 1.58 -16.93 -9.80
C ALA A 53 2.29 -16.60 -11.12
N LEU A 54 3.37 -15.80 -11.04
CA LEU A 54 4.20 -15.50 -12.20
C LEU A 54 5.07 -16.69 -12.60
N PRO A 55 5.32 -16.91 -13.92
CA PRO A 55 6.17 -18.00 -14.39
C PRO A 55 7.61 -17.89 -13.84
N ALA A 56 8.17 -18.99 -13.37
CA ALA A 56 9.54 -19.04 -12.88
C ALA A 56 10.57 -18.65 -13.96
N SER A 57 10.25 -18.86 -15.26
CA SER A 57 11.08 -18.46 -16.40
C SER A 57 11.26 -16.95 -16.57
N TRP A 58 10.47 -16.14 -15.84
CA TRP A 58 10.57 -14.67 -15.86
C TRP A 58 11.62 -14.13 -14.88
N ARG A 59 12.22 -14.97 -14.06
CA ARG A 59 13.27 -14.58 -13.11
C ARG A 59 14.40 -13.79 -13.80
N GLY A 60 14.69 -12.59 -13.29
CA GLY A 60 15.69 -11.67 -13.84
C GLY A 60 15.36 -11.11 -15.23
N LYS A 61 14.09 -11.16 -15.64
CA LYS A 61 13.63 -10.67 -16.94
C LYS A 61 12.49 -9.65 -16.78
N PRO A 62 12.79 -8.40 -16.39
CA PRO A 62 11.77 -7.39 -16.19
C PRO A 62 10.87 -7.15 -17.41
N SER A 63 11.41 -7.26 -18.63
CA SER A 63 10.65 -7.12 -19.88
C SER A 63 9.55 -8.18 -20.07
N ALA A 64 9.63 -9.32 -19.38
CA ALA A 64 8.57 -10.34 -19.43
C ALA A 64 7.26 -9.87 -18.72
N LEU A 65 7.33 -8.82 -17.92
CA LEU A 65 6.15 -8.23 -17.30
C LEU A 65 5.25 -7.48 -18.29
N GLU A 66 5.78 -7.04 -19.43
CA GLU A 66 5.01 -6.22 -20.37
C GLU A 66 3.98 -7.03 -21.16
N PRO A 67 2.79 -6.49 -21.42
CA PRO A 67 2.29 -5.20 -20.95
C PRO A 67 1.90 -5.20 -19.47
N VAL A 68 2.06 -4.04 -18.79
CA VAL A 68 1.71 -3.86 -17.39
C VAL A 68 0.54 -2.89 -17.24
N THR A 69 -0.48 -3.29 -16.48
CA THR A 69 -1.60 -2.41 -16.12
C THR A 69 -1.79 -2.41 -14.61
N LEU A 70 -1.81 -1.22 -14.02
CA LEU A 70 -2.01 -1.01 -12.58
C LEU A 70 -3.36 -0.35 -12.33
N TYR A 71 -4.28 -1.06 -11.70
CA TYR A 71 -5.51 -0.50 -11.14
C TYR A 71 -5.21 0.07 -9.76
N SER A 72 -5.40 1.36 -9.58
CA SER A 72 -4.98 2.06 -8.37
C SER A 72 -5.80 3.31 -8.13
N TRP A 73 -5.69 3.86 -6.93
CA TRP A 73 -6.11 5.23 -6.65
C TRP A 73 -4.89 6.12 -6.41
N ARG A 74 -4.97 7.35 -6.90
CA ARG A 74 -3.87 8.32 -6.86
C ARG A 74 -3.24 8.45 -5.46
N VAL A 75 -4.04 8.62 -4.42
CA VAL A 75 -3.60 8.85 -3.05
C VAL A 75 -3.60 7.59 -2.16
N SER A 76 -3.68 6.41 -2.77
CA SER A 76 -3.61 5.14 -2.02
C SER A 76 -2.16 4.80 -1.69
N PRO A 77 -1.75 4.73 -0.39
CA PRO A 77 -0.39 4.35 -0.02
C PRO A 77 0.01 2.95 -0.53
N PRO A 78 -0.86 1.90 -0.47
CA PRO A 78 -0.55 0.62 -1.09
C PRO A 78 -0.30 0.71 -2.60
N ALA A 79 -1.06 1.57 -3.30
CA ALA A 79 -0.84 1.77 -4.73
C ALA A 79 0.42 2.58 -5.03
N ALA A 80 0.76 3.54 -4.17
CA ALA A 80 2.01 4.30 -4.27
C ALA A 80 3.24 3.38 -4.16
N LYS A 81 3.20 2.37 -3.29
CA LYS A 81 4.25 1.33 -3.22
C LYS A 81 4.48 0.67 -4.58
N VAL A 82 3.40 0.23 -5.22
CA VAL A 82 3.51 -0.47 -6.52
C VAL A 82 3.98 0.48 -7.61
N ARG A 83 3.46 1.72 -7.66
CA ARG A 83 3.96 2.75 -8.61
C ARG A 83 5.44 3.01 -8.43
N THR A 84 5.88 3.21 -7.19
CA THR A 84 7.29 3.43 -6.86
C THR A 84 8.14 2.25 -7.32
N LEU A 85 7.72 1.02 -7.04
CA LEU A 85 8.42 -0.20 -7.43
C LEU A 85 8.58 -0.27 -8.96
N LEU A 86 7.49 -0.13 -9.71
CA LEU A 86 7.53 -0.20 -11.17
C LEU A 86 8.45 0.89 -11.75
N ARG A 87 8.37 2.13 -11.25
CA ARG A 87 9.18 3.25 -11.74
C ARG A 87 10.67 3.12 -11.41
N LEU A 88 11.02 2.70 -10.19
CA LEU A 88 12.42 2.51 -9.82
C LEU A 88 13.12 1.41 -10.63
N PHE A 89 12.36 0.46 -11.12
CA PHE A 89 12.89 -0.60 -12.01
C PHE A 89 12.63 -0.32 -13.51
N ASN A 90 12.24 0.92 -13.86
CA ASN A 90 11.99 1.36 -15.24
C ASN A 90 10.98 0.49 -16.00
N ILE A 91 9.95 -0.01 -15.30
CA ILE A 91 8.85 -0.76 -15.91
C ILE A 91 7.81 0.22 -16.43
N ASN A 92 7.54 0.17 -17.73
CA ASN A 92 6.45 0.92 -18.33
C ASN A 92 5.12 0.30 -17.93
N PHE A 93 4.16 1.13 -17.51
CA PHE A 93 2.84 0.65 -17.15
C PHE A 93 1.74 1.67 -17.45
N GLN A 94 0.57 1.14 -17.75
CA GLN A 94 -0.66 1.93 -17.82
C GLN A 94 -1.29 1.99 -16.43
N GLN A 95 -1.59 3.18 -15.93
CA GLN A 95 -2.37 3.34 -14.71
C GLN A 95 -3.84 3.58 -15.05
N ILE A 96 -4.72 2.81 -14.42
CA ILE A 96 -6.17 2.97 -14.50
C ILE A 96 -6.68 3.38 -13.12
N ASP A 97 -7.37 4.53 -13.04
CA ASP A 97 -7.92 5.01 -11.77
C ASP A 97 -9.14 4.18 -11.36
N GLY A 98 -9.07 3.59 -10.18
CA GLY A 98 -10.14 2.81 -9.61
C GLY A 98 -9.81 1.33 -9.42
N ARG A 99 -10.87 0.57 -9.14
CA ARG A 99 -10.80 -0.88 -8.98
C ARG A 99 -10.86 -1.57 -10.33
N MET A 100 -10.28 -2.76 -10.42
CA MET A 100 -10.39 -3.60 -11.60
C MET A 100 -11.85 -4.07 -11.79
N PRO A 101 -12.49 -3.76 -12.94
CA PRO A 101 -13.83 -4.26 -13.24
C PRO A 101 -13.86 -5.79 -13.30
N GLY A 102 -14.90 -6.41 -12.74
CA GLY A 102 -15.06 -7.87 -12.76
C GLY A 102 -14.21 -8.65 -11.77
N SER A 103 -13.18 -8.05 -11.16
CA SER A 103 -12.36 -8.73 -10.14
C SER A 103 -13.14 -8.98 -8.86
N LYS A 104 -12.95 -10.16 -8.26
CA LYS A 104 -13.44 -10.49 -6.92
C LYS A 104 -12.70 -9.69 -5.84
N TYR A 105 -11.45 -9.31 -6.10
CA TYR A 105 -10.67 -8.45 -5.22
C TYR A 105 -11.16 -7.01 -5.30
N ARG A 106 -11.84 -6.55 -4.25
CA ARG A 106 -12.53 -5.25 -4.20
C ARG A 106 -11.68 -4.08 -3.73
N LYS A 107 -10.36 -4.26 -3.62
CA LYS A 107 -9.40 -3.23 -3.18
C LYS A 107 -8.48 -2.81 -4.31
N VAL A 108 -7.56 -1.91 -4.01
CA VAL A 108 -6.40 -1.55 -4.83
C VAL A 108 -5.14 -1.71 -3.96
N PRO A 109 -3.99 -1.97 -4.58
CA PRO A 109 -3.73 -2.13 -6.00
C PRO A 109 -4.11 -3.52 -6.54
N VAL A 110 -4.41 -3.56 -7.85
CA VAL A 110 -4.41 -4.78 -8.67
C VAL A 110 -3.45 -4.57 -9.82
N LEU A 111 -2.55 -5.50 -10.04
CA LEU A 111 -1.56 -5.47 -11.11
C LEU A 111 -1.86 -6.59 -12.12
N LEU A 112 -1.95 -6.22 -13.40
CA LEU A 112 -1.96 -7.17 -14.50
C LEU A 112 -0.63 -7.10 -15.23
N VAL A 113 0.00 -8.24 -15.46
CA VAL A 113 1.30 -8.32 -16.12
C VAL A 113 1.35 -9.39 -17.20
N GLY A 114 2.15 -9.13 -18.23
CA GLY A 114 2.43 -10.04 -19.32
C GLY A 114 1.26 -10.26 -20.29
N PRO A 115 1.53 -10.93 -21.41
CA PRO A 115 0.54 -11.19 -22.46
C PRO A 115 -0.64 -12.06 -21.96
N GLY A 116 -0.37 -12.94 -20.97
CA GLY A 116 -1.40 -13.75 -20.29
C GLY A 116 -2.26 -12.98 -19.29
N LYS A 117 -1.99 -11.70 -19.06
CA LYS A 117 -2.67 -10.85 -18.07
C LYS A 117 -2.73 -11.50 -16.69
N PHE A 118 -1.58 -11.96 -16.19
CA PHE A 118 -1.47 -12.49 -14.84
C PHE A 118 -1.88 -11.44 -13.83
N GLN A 119 -2.88 -11.74 -13.03
CA GLN A 119 -3.41 -10.85 -12.02
C GLN A 119 -2.74 -11.10 -10.68
N ILE A 120 -2.23 -10.03 -10.05
CA ILE A 120 -1.68 -10.06 -8.70
C ILE A 120 -2.39 -8.97 -7.89
N ASN A 121 -2.94 -9.37 -6.76
CA ASN A 121 -3.65 -8.49 -5.85
C ASN A 121 -2.82 -8.23 -4.61
N ASP A 122 -3.05 -7.08 -3.95
CA ASP A 122 -2.35 -6.66 -2.73
C ASP A 122 -0.90 -6.22 -2.94
N SER A 123 -0.52 -5.12 -2.29
CA SER A 123 0.79 -4.49 -2.51
C SER A 123 1.97 -5.30 -1.95
N PHE A 124 1.76 -6.08 -0.88
CA PHE A 124 2.78 -7.01 -0.38
C PHE A 124 3.02 -8.14 -1.36
N ALA A 125 1.93 -8.75 -1.83
CA ALA A 125 2.00 -9.84 -2.77
C ALA A 125 2.59 -9.43 -4.12
N ILE A 126 2.25 -8.23 -4.60
CA ILE A 126 2.85 -7.67 -5.80
C ILE A 126 4.36 -7.49 -5.60
N ALA A 127 4.81 -6.88 -4.50
CA ALA A 127 6.23 -6.69 -4.22
C ALA A 127 6.98 -8.04 -4.14
N LYS A 128 6.41 -9.04 -3.45
CA LYS A 128 6.96 -10.37 -3.33
C LYS A 128 7.05 -11.09 -4.69
N ALA A 129 5.98 -11.05 -5.49
CA ALA A 129 5.94 -11.70 -6.81
C ALA A 129 6.88 -11.04 -7.82
N LEU A 130 7.02 -9.72 -7.78
CA LEU A 130 7.90 -8.99 -8.70
C LEU A 130 9.37 -9.09 -8.31
N CYS A 131 9.70 -9.29 -7.03
CA CYS A 131 11.11 -9.35 -6.56
C CYS A 131 11.99 -10.29 -7.40
N PRO A 132 11.63 -11.57 -7.62
CA PRO A 132 12.47 -12.46 -8.44
C PRO A 132 12.55 -12.05 -9.92
N VAL A 133 11.51 -11.43 -10.46
CA VAL A 133 11.51 -10.95 -11.85
C VAL A 133 12.42 -9.74 -12.01
N LEU A 134 12.37 -8.81 -11.07
CA LEU A 134 13.10 -7.54 -11.12
C LEU A 134 14.58 -7.71 -10.74
N THR A 135 14.88 -8.59 -9.76
CA THR A 135 16.21 -8.68 -9.15
C THR A 135 16.95 -9.98 -9.48
N GLY A 136 16.29 -10.96 -10.08
CA GLY A 136 16.86 -12.29 -10.32
C GLY A 136 16.96 -13.18 -9.07
N ARG A 137 16.56 -12.70 -7.90
CA ARG A 137 16.60 -13.45 -6.62
C ARG A 137 15.25 -13.47 -5.92
N GLU A 138 14.97 -14.52 -5.19
CA GLU A 138 13.84 -14.53 -4.28
C GLU A 138 14.02 -13.45 -3.19
N MET A 139 12.90 -12.95 -2.68
CA MET A 139 12.95 -12.06 -1.52
C MET A 139 13.41 -12.86 -0.29
N PRO A 140 14.53 -12.51 0.35
CA PRO A 140 14.98 -13.19 1.56
C PRO A 140 13.93 -13.15 2.67
N ALA A 141 13.90 -14.15 3.53
CA ALA A 141 12.90 -14.24 4.60
C ALA A 141 12.87 -12.97 5.47
N THR A 142 14.04 -12.42 5.83
CA THR A 142 14.13 -11.18 6.61
C THR A 142 13.52 -9.99 5.86
N GLU A 143 13.83 -9.82 4.56
CA GLU A 143 13.25 -8.76 3.74
C GLU A 143 11.73 -8.95 3.59
N CYS A 144 11.26 -10.20 3.47
CA CYS A 144 9.84 -10.53 3.40
C CYS A 144 9.09 -10.12 4.68
N GLU A 145 9.65 -10.38 5.86
CA GLU A 145 9.05 -9.95 7.13
C GLU A 145 9.05 -8.43 7.29
N LEU A 146 10.12 -7.74 6.87
CA LEU A 146 10.16 -6.28 6.85
C LEU A 146 9.12 -5.69 5.88
N GLU A 147 8.95 -6.30 4.71
CA GLU A 147 7.94 -5.90 3.72
C GLU A 147 6.51 -6.08 4.26
N LYS A 148 6.24 -7.16 4.98
CA LYS A 148 4.98 -7.34 5.71
C LYS A 148 4.78 -6.26 6.76
N ALA A 149 5.82 -5.97 7.54
CA ALA A 149 5.76 -4.93 8.57
C ALA A 149 5.49 -3.54 7.96
N ILE A 150 6.11 -3.21 6.84
CA ILE A 150 5.83 -1.97 6.10
C ILE A 150 4.36 -1.94 5.65
N THR A 151 3.87 -3.04 5.04
CA THR A 151 2.54 -3.06 4.45
C THR A 151 1.41 -3.10 5.48
N TYR A 152 1.52 -3.97 6.47
CA TYR A 152 0.39 -4.29 7.37
C TYR A 152 0.49 -3.65 8.75
N LYS A 153 1.66 -3.13 9.12
CA LYS A 153 1.81 -2.42 10.40
C LYS A 153 2.11 -0.94 10.17
N LEU A 154 3.23 -0.57 9.51
CA LEU A 154 3.61 0.83 9.33
C LEU A 154 2.54 1.63 8.60
N MET A 155 2.20 1.24 7.39
CA MET A 155 1.28 1.99 6.52
C MET A 155 -0.11 2.12 7.17
N VAL A 156 -0.61 1.03 7.77
CA VAL A 156 -1.89 1.02 8.47
C VAL A 156 -1.86 1.90 9.72
N ALA A 157 -0.75 1.90 10.48
CA ALA A 157 -0.57 2.75 11.65
C ALA A 157 -0.53 4.25 11.29
N LEU A 158 0.13 4.59 10.17
CA LEU A 158 0.12 5.96 9.64
C LEU A 158 -1.29 6.40 9.20
N GLU A 159 -2.01 5.53 8.47
CA GLU A 159 -3.41 5.80 8.12
C GLU A 159 -4.27 6.02 9.36
N LEU A 160 -4.16 5.14 10.36
CA LEU A 160 -4.89 5.24 11.62
C LEU A 160 -4.63 6.59 12.31
N GLN A 161 -3.37 7.01 12.39
CA GLN A 161 -2.98 8.28 13.00
C GLN A 161 -3.55 9.48 12.25
N VAL A 162 -3.51 9.47 10.91
CA VAL A 162 -4.12 10.51 10.06
C VAL A 162 -5.63 10.58 10.28
N PHE A 163 -6.32 9.44 10.40
CA PHE A 163 -7.76 9.42 10.67
C PHE A 163 -8.13 9.93 12.07
N GLN A 164 -7.22 9.84 13.05
CA GLN A 164 -7.43 10.37 14.39
C GLN A 164 -7.27 11.90 14.48
N SER A 165 -6.45 12.49 13.60
CA SER A 165 -6.24 13.93 13.51
C SER A 165 -7.15 14.56 12.46
N ARG A 166 -8.03 15.48 12.88
CA ARG A 166 -8.91 16.20 11.95
C ARG A 166 -8.12 17.02 10.94
N GLU A 167 -7.05 17.68 11.36
CA GLU A 167 -6.22 18.51 10.50
C GLU A 167 -5.50 17.65 9.44
N ASP A 168 -4.83 16.59 9.87
CA ASP A 168 -4.10 15.69 8.98
C ASP A 168 -5.04 14.98 8.01
N PHE A 169 -6.22 14.57 8.51
CA PHE A 169 -7.26 13.99 7.66
C PHE A 169 -7.73 14.96 6.56
N LEU A 170 -7.90 16.25 6.88
CA LEU A 170 -8.30 17.26 5.89
C LEU A 170 -7.18 17.49 4.85
N LYS A 171 -5.91 17.55 5.26
CA LYS A 171 -4.75 17.63 4.35
C LYS A 171 -4.72 16.43 3.41
N PHE A 172 -4.82 15.22 3.96
CA PHE A 172 -4.84 13.97 3.20
C PHE A 172 -6.04 13.91 2.23
N SER A 173 -7.24 14.18 2.72
CA SER A 173 -8.48 14.15 1.92
C SER A 173 -8.53 15.22 0.83
N GLY A 174 -7.88 16.35 1.05
CA GLY A 174 -7.75 17.43 0.07
C GLY A 174 -7.08 17.00 -1.23
N GLN A 175 -6.18 16.02 -1.18
CA GLN A 175 -5.54 15.49 -2.38
C GLN A 175 -6.49 14.69 -3.28
N PHE A 176 -7.54 14.07 -2.73
CA PHE A 176 -8.57 13.41 -3.54
C PHE A 176 -9.37 14.40 -4.40
N SER A 177 -9.49 15.64 -3.96
CA SER A 177 -10.26 16.66 -4.68
C SER A 177 -9.49 17.28 -5.85
N LYS A 178 -8.13 17.22 -5.85
CA LYS A 178 -7.29 17.79 -6.92
C LYS A 178 -7.42 17.06 -8.25
N THR A 179 -7.82 15.79 -8.25
CA THR A 179 -7.98 14.99 -9.48
C THR A 179 -9.24 15.33 -10.28
N ALA A 180 -10.11 16.20 -9.76
CA ALA A 180 -11.43 16.46 -10.33
C ALA A 180 -11.55 17.86 -10.95
N THR A 181 -10.55 18.31 -11.68
CA THR A 181 -10.40 19.69 -12.19
C THR A 181 -11.34 20.09 -13.33
N LYS A 182 -12.17 19.20 -13.86
CA LYS A 182 -13.09 19.51 -14.98
C LYS A 182 -14.51 19.89 -14.55
N ASP A 183 -14.80 19.92 -13.26
CA ASP A 183 -16.15 20.17 -12.77
C ASP A 183 -16.37 21.67 -12.47
N GLY A 184 -17.54 22.18 -12.85
CA GLY A 184 -17.97 23.55 -12.55
C GLY A 184 -18.09 23.85 -11.06
N PHE A 185 -18.14 25.13 -10.69
CA PHE A 185 -18.16 25.65 -9.32
C PHE A 185 -19.16 24.92 -8.38
N PHE A 186 -20.38 24.67 -8.85
CA PHE A 186 -21.42 24.00 -8.04
C PHE A 186 -21.12 22.52 -7.76
N ALA A 187 -20.52 21.81 -8.72
CA ALA A 187 -20.09 20.43 -8.51
C ALA A 187 -18.92 20.36 -7.51
N LYS A 188 -18.02 21.35 -7.56
CA LYS A 188 -16.93 21.50 -6.59
C LYS A 188 -17.44 21.80 -5.17
N ALA A 189 -18.41 22.71 -5.00
CA ALA A 189 -19.02 23.04 -3.71
C ALA A 189 -19.81 21.84 -3.13
N LYS A 190 -20.64 21.16 -3.93
CA LYS A 190 -21.34 19.94 -3.53
C LYS A 190 -20.38 18.83 -3.13
N ARG A 191 -19.29 18.65 -3.85
CA ARG A 191 -18.27 17.67 -3.53
C ARG A 191 -17.54 18.00 -2.23
N CYS A 192 -17.17 19.27 -2.02
CA CYS A 192 -16.55 19.74 -0.77
C CYS A 192 -17.46 19.48 0.43
N MET A 193 -18.75 19.80 0.33
CA MET A 193 -19.74 19.57 1.38
C MET A 193 -19.91 18.07 1.67
N LEU A 194 -20.07 17.24 0.65
CA LEU A 194 -20.18 15.79 0.80
C LEU A 194 -18.88 15.19 1.36
N THR A 195 -17.70 15.66 0.92
CA THR A 195 -16.40 15.21 1.45
C THR A 195 -16.29 15.56 2.94
N THR A 196 -16.71 16.74 3.35
CA THR A 196 -16.67 17.17 4.76
C THR A 196 -17.62 16.35 5.64
N MET A 197 -18.86 16.14 5.21
CA MET A 197 -19.82 15.32 5.96
C MET A 197 -19.35 13.86 6.08
N HIS A 198 -18.90 13.27 4.99
CA HIS A 198 -18.35 11.91 5.00
C HIS A 198 -17.06 11.82 5.80
N ALA A 199 -16.23 12.87 5.78
CA ALA A 199 -15.02 12.96 6.59
C ALA A 199 -15.34 12.82 8.08
N CYS A 200 -16.34 13.51 8.58
CA CYS A 200 -16.73 13.42 9.99
C CYS A 200 -17.22 12.02 10.40
N VAL A 201 -17.97 11.35 9.53
CA VAL A 201 -18.45 9.98 9.79
C VAL A 201 -17.28 8.99 9.73
N LEU A 202 -16.43 9.11 8.72
CA LEU A 202 -15.27 8.23 8.53
C LEU A 202 -14.25 8.40 9.66
N GLN A 203 -14.00 9.62 10.09
CA GLN A 203 -13.08 9.92 11.18
C GLN A 203 -13.51 9.23 12.51
N ARG A 204 -14.81 9.02 12.72
CA ARG A 204 -15.34 8.31 13.88
C ARG A 204 -15.30 6.79 13.73
N LEU A 205 -15.56 6.27 12.54
CA LEU A 205 -15.72 4.83 12.29
C LEU A 205 -14.43 4.14 11.86
N ALA A 206 -13.64 4.80 11.00
CA ALA A 206 -12.46 4.17 10.42
C ALA A 206 -11.41 3.74 11.46
N PRO A 207 -11.06 4.52 12.50
CA PRO A 207 -10.08 4.09 13.49
C PRO A 207 -10.43 2.77 14.16
N ASN A 208 -11.70 2.60 14.58
CA ASN A 208 -12.15 1.37 15.21
C ASN A 208 -12.15 0.17 14.25
N MET A 209 -12.52 0.40 12.99
CA MET A 209 -12.52 -0.64 11.96
C MET A 209 -11.09 -1.07 11.60
N ILE A 210 -10.17 -0.12 11.47
CA ILE A 210 -8.75 -0.36 11.21
C ILE A 210 -8.13 -1.12 12.39
N ALA A 211 -8.31 -0.63 13.62
CA ALA A 211 -7.76 -1.25 14.81
C ALA A 211 -8.29 -2.68 15.05
N LYS A 212 -9.55 -2.95 14.69
CA LYS A 212 -10.13 -4.30 14.75
C LYS A 212 -9.52 -5.25 13.72
N ARG A 213 -9.21 -4.73 12.52
CA ARG A 213 -8.68 -5.54 11.41
C ARG A 213 -7.16 -5.73 11.51
N TYR A 214 -6.47 -4.76 12.05
CA TYR A 214 -5.00 -4.73 12.15
C TYR A 214 -4.60 -4.40 13.59
N PRO A 215 -4.73 -5.35 14.53
CA PRO A 215 -4.48 -5.10 15.95
C PRO A 215 -3.05 -4.65 16.25
N ASP A 216 -2.06 -5.10 15.46
CA ASP A 216 -0.65 -4.72 15.60
C ASP A 216 -0.36 -3.26 15.22
N ALA A 217 -1.26 -2.64 14.46
CA ALA A 217 -1.17 -1.23 14.10
C ALA A 217 -1.95 -0.31 15.06
N LYS A 218 -2.62 -0.87 16.08
CA LYS A 218 -3.53 -0.16 16.98
C LYS A 218 -2.87 0.99 17.73
N GLY A 219 -1.57 0.88 18.02
CA GLY A 219 -0.79 1.95 18.66
C GLY A 219 -0.58 3.19 17.78
N GLY A 220 -0.97 3.16 16.48
CA GLY A 220 -0.77 4.31 15.61
C GLY A 220 0.70 4.73 15.54
N LYS A 221 1.03 5.92 16.07
CA LYS A 221 2.38 6.50 16.04
C LYS A 221 3.45 5.57 16.63
N GLU A 222 3.18 4.94 17.77
CA GLU A 222 4.09 4.00 18.42
C GLU A 222 4.35 2.78 17.53
N SER A 223 3.29 2.20 16.96
CA SER A 223 3.41 1.05 16.05
C SER A 223 4.19 1.39 14.78
N ALA A 224 4.04 2.60 14.27
CA ALA A 224 4.80 3.08 13.12
C ALA A 224 6.28 3.29 13.49
N SER A 225 6.56 3.87 14.66
CA SER A 225 7.91 4.07 15.18
C SER A 225 8.67 2.76 15.37
N ASP A 226 7.99 1.72 15.89
CA ASP A 226 8.57 0.38 16.04
C ASP A 226 9.08 -0.18 14.71
N VAL A 227 8.27 -0.06 13.65
CA VAL A 227 8.67 -0.57 12.32
C VAL A 227 9.82 0.24 11.76
N LEU A 228 9.80 1.57 11.89
CA LEU A 228 10.92 2.41 11.44
C LEU A 228 12.20 2.11 12.20
N SER A 229 12.11 1.85 13.50
CA SER A 229 13.26 1.42 14.33
C SER A 229 13.82 0.06 13.89
N LEU A 230 12.94 -0.89 13.53
CA LEU A 230 13.34 -2.17 12.99
C LEU A 230 14.06 -2.03 11.64
N LEU A 231 13.53 -1.20 10.74
CA LEU A 231 14.15 -0.89 9.44
C LEU A 231 15.49 -0.19 9.61
N LYS A 232 15.59 0.74 10.57
CA LYS A 232 16.85 1.39 10.91
C LYS A 232 17.89 0.38 11.40
N LYS A 233 17.55 -0.51 12.32
CA LYS A 233 18.44 -1.59 12.78
C LYS A 233 18.89 -2.49 11.63
N PHE A 234 17.98 -2.85 10.72
CA PHE A 234 18.29 -3.64 9.53
C PHE A 234 19.27 -2.92 8.59
N ARG A 235 19.06 -1.61 8.36
CA ARG A 235 19.99 -0.79 7.58
C ARG A 235 21.37 -0.69 8.23
N ASP A 236 21.39 -0.40 9.52
CA ASP A 236 22.63 -0.13 10.25
C ASP A 236 23.45 -1.41 10.50
N ALA A 237 22.84 -2.60 10.35
CA ALA A 237 23.51 -3.90 10.52
C ALA A 237 24.53 -4.24 9.41
N ALA A 238 24.48 -3.56 8.26
CA ALA A 238 25.42 -3.83 7.16
C ALA A 238 25.91 -2.53 6.49
N PRO A 239 27.23 -2.38 6.26
CA PRO A 239 27.80 -1.16 5.70
C PRO A 239 27.28 -0.79 4.31
N ASP A 240 26.93 -1.78 3.48
CA ASP A 240 26.40 -1.61 2.14
C ASP A 240 24.95 -1.08 2.11
N ARG A 241 24.25 -1.09 3.25
CA ARG A 241 22.88 -0.58 3.40
C ARG A 241 22.80 0.88 3.84
N LYS A 242 23.94 1.55 4.03
CA LYS A 242 23.93 2.95 4.54
C LYS A 242 23.10 3.89 3.68
N GLN A 243 23.11 3.71 2.37
CA GLN A 243 22.36 4.53 1.45
C GLN A 243 20.94 3.98 1.22
N PHE A 244 20.79 2.68 0.99
CA PHE A 244 19.50 2.03 0.72
C PHE A 244 19.34 0.74 1.53
N LEU A 245 18.12 0.42 1.90
CA LEU A 245 17.76 -0.79 2.65
C LEU A 245 18.15 -2.07 1.92
N SER A 246 18.03 -2.06 0.60
CA SER A 246 18.37 -3.21 -0.24
C SER A 246 19.87 -3.41 -0.47
N GLY A 247 20.69 -2.50 0.07
CA GLY A 247 22.14 -2.47 -0.12
C GLY A 247 22.58 -1.82 -1.44
N GLY A 248 23.88 -1.49 -1.51
CA GLY A 248 24.47 -0.89 -2.70
C GLY A 248 24.05 0.56 -2.98
N ASN A 249 24.21 0.98 -4.24
CA ASN A 249 24.04 2.36 -4.68
C ASN A 249 22.68 2.61 -5.38
N GLN A 250 21.81 1.61 -5.44
CA GLN A 250 20.49 1.69 -6.06
C GLN A 250 19.41 1.27 -5.08
N PRO A 251 18.28 1.98 -5.04
CA PRO A 251 17.15 1.56 -4.23
C PRO A 251 16.57 0.25 -4.78
N GLY A 252 16.20 -0.65 -3.88
CA GLY A 252 15.60 -1.93 -4.24
C GLY A 252 14.12 -2.02 -3.84
N VAL A 253 13.62 -3.27 -3.77
CA VAL A 253 12.21 -3.54 -3.49
C VAL A 253 11.78 -3.00 -2.13
N LEU A 254 12.61 -3.19 -1.09
CA LEU A 254 12.30 -2.70 0.26
C LEU A 254 12.29 -1.17 0.33
N ASP A 255 13.21 -0.52 -0.39
CA ASP A 255 13.25 0.94 -0.49
C ASP A 255 12.00 1.47 -1.19
N ALA A 256 11.60 0.84 -2.30
CA ALA A 256 10.37 1.18 -3.02
C ALA A 256 9.13 1.06 -2.12
N SER A 257 9.10 -0.01 -1.32
CA SER A 257 7.99 -0.29 -0.42
C SER A 257 7.89 0.72 0.71
N LEU A 258 8.99 1.01 1.39
CA LEU A 258 9.01 2.03 2.45
C LEU A 258 8.67 3.41 1.88
N PHE A 259 9.33 3.81 0.77
CA PHE A 259 9.08 5.11 0.16
C PHE A 259 7.60 5.27 -0.21
N GLY A 260 7.03 4.32 -0.96
CA GLY A 260 5.63 4.39 -1.37
C GLY A 260 4.63 4.37 -0.20
N ALA A 261 4.98 3.69 0.90
CA ALA A 261 4.16 3.66 2.11
C ALA A 261 4.09 5.02 2.81
N VAL A 262 5.19 5.81 2.80
CA VAL A 262 5.27 7.08 3.54
C VAL A 262 5.09 8.31 2.65
N ALA A 263 5.43 8.23 1.36
CA ALA A 263 5.51 9.38 0.46
C ALA A 263 4.18 10.11 0.29
N VAL A 264 3.06 9.38 0.22
CA VAL A 264 1.74 10.00 0.13
C VAL A 264 1.46 10.90 1.32
N PHE A 265 1.85 10.50 2.52
CA PHE A 265 1.66 11.29 3.74
C PHE A 265 2.62 12.49 3.80
N VAL A 266 3.87 12.30 3.39
CA VAL A 266 4.88 13.38 3.33
C VAL A 266 4.44 14.46 2.34
N GLU A 267 3.97 14.08 1.16
CA GLU A 267 3.49 15.00 0.12
C GLU A 267 2.11 15.63 0.46
N CYS A 268 1.37 15.04 1.39
CA CYS A 268 0.17 15.66 1.98
C CYS A 268 0.52 16.63 3.12
N ASP A 269 1.79 16.86 3.37
CA ASP A 269 2.29 17.72 4.46
C ASP A 269 1.78 17.28 5.84
N ILE A 270 1.92 15.99 6.14
CA ILE A 270 1.60 15.41 7.45
C ILE A 270 2.86 15.48 8.33
N PRO A 271 2.93 16.40 9.32
CA PRO A 271 4.18 16.75 10.00
C PRO A 271 4.80 15.56 10.74
N PHE A 272 3.99 14.80 11.49
CA PHE A 272 4.48 13.70 12.32
C PHE A 272 5.19 12.60 11.49
N VAL A 273 4.83 12.42 10.21
CA VAL A 273 5.49 11.43 9.34
C VAL A 273 6.90 11.89 9.01
N LYS A 274 7.09 13.18 8.69
CA LYS A 274 8.43 13.75 8.46
C LYS A 274 9.30 13.67 9.71
N GLU A 275 8.74 13.99 10.88
CA GLU A 275 9.42 13.87 12.18
C GLU A 275 9.92 12.45 12.41
N MET A 276 9.05 11.46 12.32
CA MET A 276 9.40 10.05 12.51
C MET A 276 10.47 9.55 11.52
N LEU A 277 10.38 9.95 10.27
CA LEU A 277 11.39 9.61 9.25
C LEU A 277 12.74 10.29 9.55
N THR A 278 12.74 11.51 10.10
CA THR A 278 13.95 12.23 10.52
C THR A 278 14.61 11.53 11.70
N GLU A 279 13.85 11.19 12.75
CA GLU A 279 14.33 10.46 13.93
C GLU A 279 14.91 9.08 13.57
N SER A 280 14.33 8.42 12.55
CA SER A 280 14.78 7.13 12.04
C SER A 280 15.92 7.25 11.02
N GLY A 281 16.32 8.46 10.63
CA GLY A 281 17.39 8.73 9.66
C GLY A 281 17.03 8.38 8.22
N PHE A 282 15.73 8.36 7.86
CA PHE A 282 15.25 8.17 6.49
C PHE A 282 14.92 9.50 5.80
N TYR A 283 14.82 10.60 6.53
CA TYR A 283 14.58 11.93 5.98
C TYR A 283 15.69 12.89 6.44
N PRO A 284 16.15 13.83 5.59
CA PRO A 284 15.77 14.01 4.20
C PRO A 284 16.52 13.11 3.19
N THR A 285 17.75 12.69 3.49
CA THR A 285 18.71 12.16 2.51
C THR A 285 18.19 10.96 1.74
N TRP A 286 17.74 9.89 2.43
CA TRP A 286 17.20 8.70 1.77
C TRP A 286 15.93 9.03 0.99
N TYR A 287 15.01 9.78 1.59
CA TYR A 287 13.74 10.14 0.98
C TYR A 287 13.93 10.94 -0.32
N GLU A 288 14.71 12.03 -0.26
CA GLU A 288 14.94 12.92 -1.41
C GLU A 288 15.74 12.20 -2.52
N SER A 289 16.65 11.30 -2.15
CA SER A 289 17.37 10.48 -3.14
C SER A 289 16.44 9.61 -3.97
N ILE A 290 15.40 9.01 -3.35
CA ILE A 290 14.41 8.21 -4.09
C ILE A 290 13.45 9.13 -4.84
N LYS A 291 12.97 10.21 -4.23
CA LYS A 291 12.06 11.17 -4.85
C LYS A 291 12.65 11.75 -6.15
N THR A 292 13.93 12.12 -6.13
CA THR A 292 14.64 12.62 -7.32
C THR A 292 14.64 11.61 -8.46
N ARG A 293 14.83 10.31 -8.17
CA ARG A 293 14.79 9.24 -9.18
C ARG A 293 13.40 9.02 -9.78
N LEU A 294 12.37 9.51 -9.12
CA LEU A 294 10.97 9.48 -9.56
C LEU A 294 10.52 10.81 -10.19
N ASP A 295 11.46 11.72 -10.53
CA ASP A 295 11.18 13.04 -11.08
C ASP A 295 10.20 13.87 -10.21
N GLY A 296 10.21 13.61 -8.89
CA GLY A 296 9.32 14.27 -7.92
C GLY A 296 7.84 13.85 -7.98
N ASP A 297 7.46 12.99 -8.92
CA ASP A 297 6.07 12.58 -9.13
C ASP A 297 5.65 11.38 -8.28
N VAL A 298 5.33 11.62 -7.01
CA VAL A 298 4.86 10.58 -6.08
C VAL A 298 3.48 10.04 -6.44
N PHE A 299 2.63 10.89 -6.99
CA PHE A 299 1.22 10.54 -7.27
C PHE A 299 0.99 9.91 -8.64
N GLY A 300 1.99 9.93 -9.53
CA GLY A 300 1.87 9.39 -10.88
C GLY A 300 1.08 10.31 -11.82
N ASP A 301 1.10 11.63 -11.59
CA ASP A 301 0.35 12.60 -12.38
C ASP A 301 0.88 12.72 -13.82
N ASN A 302 2.16 12.46 -14.02
CA ASN A 302 2.83 12.54 -15.33
C ASN A 302 2.65 11.26 -16.18
N LEU A 303 2.10 10.18 -15.61
CA LEU A 303 1.94 8.91 -16.34
C LEU A 303 0.83 8.95 -17.40
N SER A 304 -0.13 9.88 -17.28
CA SER A 304 -1.24 10.02 -18.24
C SER A 304 -0.86 10.76 -19.51
N SER A 305 0.27 11.47 -19.54
CA SER A 305 0.68 12.30 -20.69
C SER A 305 1.50 11.56 -21.75
N SER A 306 2.01 10.37 -21.47
CA SER A 306 2.88 9.61 -22.36
C SER A 306 2.15 8.63 -23.30
N VAL A 307 0.86 8.41 -23.12
CA VAL A 307 0.07 7.43 -23.91
C VAL A 307 -0.60 8.06 -25.15
N SER A 308 -0.46 9.37 -25.37
CA SER A 308 -1.09 10.08 -26.50
C SER A 308 -0.09 10.54 -27.58
N LYS A 309 0.96 9.75 -27.85
CA LYS A 309 1.82 9.97 -29.02
C LYS A 309 1.92 8.72 -29.87
#